data_64d56ee0d8732491045e9fbeaead875c
#
_entry.id   64d56ee0d8732491045e9fbeaead875c
#
_cell.length_a   1.000
_cell.length_b   1.000
_cell.length_c   1.000
_cell.angle_alpha   90.00
_cell.angle_beta   90.00
_cell.angle_gamma   90.00
#
_symmetry.space_group_name_H-M   'P 1'
#
loop_
_entity.id
_entity.type
_entity.pdbx_description
1 polymer ?
#
loop_
_entity_poly.entity_id
_entity_poly.type
_entity_poly.pdbx_seq_one_letter_code
_entity_poly.pdbx_strand_id
1 'polypeptide(L)'
;TEYGGKFLLVMLNADELPELARRFAVNSVPTVKFFWRGDVAHTIHGADPDSAFRAVLDRFIAGDANRAHAQGVSAWQAGHVEQARMLLANAAMAEPENLAIPRDLAKLLWSQGEGAQALALLDSLPPEARAVPEIAPLHAHLALAETARAAPPPDVLEAQLAARPDDPALRFQRAAVLLARDDYEGSMTDLLALARDHRDYRHDIGRTGLLALFELLGNAHSLTQRFRRALSESLH
;
A
#
# COMPACT_ATOMS: atom_id res chain seq x y z
N THR A 1 -5.08 -3.52 23.36
CA THR A 1 -3.72 -3.00 23.69
C THR A 1 -3.18 -2.27 22.48
N GLU A 2 -2.92 -0.97 22.64
CA GLU A 2 -2.57 -0.03 21.56
C GLU A 2 -1.36 -0.45 20.71
N TYR A 3 -0.38 -1.10 21.29
CA TYR A 3 0.86 -1.52 20.61
C TYR A 3 0.91 -3.00 20.22
N GLY A 4 -0.19 -3.75 20.37
CA GLY A 4 -0.31 -5.12 19.85
C GLY A 4 0.81 -6.10 20.24
N GLY A 5 1.45 -5.91 21.40
CA GLY A 5 2.55 -6.78 21.86
C GLY A 5 3.94 -6.43 21.32
N LYS A 6 4.10 -5.28 20.66
CA LYS A 6 5.39 -4.82 20.10
C LYS A 6 6.46 -4.49 21.15
N PHE A 7 6.11 -4.42 22.43
CA PHE A 7 7.05 -4.30 23.54
C PHE A 7 6.56 -5.04 24.79
N LEU A 8 7.46 -5.35 25.71
CA LEU A 8 7.18 -5.90 27.02
C LEU A 8 7.39 -4.84 28.09
N LEU A 9 6.35 -4.54 28.89
CA LEU A 9 6.47 -3.67 30.06
C LEU A 9 6.73 -4.55 31.30
N VAL A 10 7.83 -4.27 32.01
CA VAL A 10 8.19 -4.90 33.28
C VAL A 10 8.22 -3.83 34.37
N MET A 11 7.50 -4.07 35.46
CA MET A 11 7.53 -3.19 36.64
C MET A 11 8.41 -3.83 37.72
N LEU A 12 9.31 -3.04 38.30
CA LEU A 12 10.23 -3.47 39.33
C LEU A 12 10.10 -2.53 40.57
N ASN A 13 10.11 -3.12 41.76
CA ASN A 13 10.22 -2.38 43.00
C ASN A 13 11.72 -2.17 43.31
N ALA A 14 12.17 -0.90 43.29
CA ALA A 14 13.58 -0.56 43.53
C ALA A 14 14.05 -0.87 44.95
N ASP A 15 13.15 -0.84 45.94
CA ASP A 15 13.45 -1.14 47.33
C ASP A 15 13.64 -2.65 47.57
N GLU A 16 12.90 -3.47 46.79
CA GLU A 16 13.02 -4.95 46.86
C GLU A 16 14.19 -5.48 46.02
N LEU A 17 14.64 -4.74 45.00
CA LEU A 17 15.70 -5.15 44.08
C LEU A 17 16.82 -4.08 43.98
N PRO A 18 17.51 -3.77 45.09
CA PRO A 18 18.49 -2.67 45.14
C PRO A 18 19.72 -2.91 44.28
N GLU A 19 20.08 -4.18 44.02
CA GLU A 19 21.21 -4.50 43.15
C GLU A 19 20.87 -4.20 41.66
N LEU A 20 19.63 -4.46 41.25
CA LEU A 20 19.17 -4.15 39.90
C LEU A 20 19.05 -2.63 39.71
N ALA A 21 18.52 -1.92 40.74
CA ALA A 21 18.45 -0.49 40.69
C ALA A 21 19.84 0.17 40.55
N ARG A 22 20.84 -0.33 41.27
CA ARG A 22 22.25 0.12 41.17
C ARG A 22 22.86 -0.22 39.79
N ARG A 23 22.65 -1.44 39.31
CA ARG A 23 23.16 -1.89 37.99
C ARG A 23 22.70 -0.99 36.87
N PHE A 24 21.46 -0.56 36.89
CA PHE A 24 20.87 0.32 35.90
C PHE A 24 20.87 1.81 36.27
N ALA A 25 21.62 2.22 37.28
CA ALA A 25 21.76 3.60 37.76
C ALA A 25 20.40 4.29 37.95
N VAL A 26 19.47 3.61 38.66
CA VAL A 26 18.19 4.18 39.08
C VAL A 26 18.39 4.94 40.36
N ASN A 27 18.39 6.27 40.28
CA ASN A 27 18.64 7.17 41.42
C ASN A 27 17.37 7.83 42.00
N SER A 28 16.26 7.70 41.29
CA SER A 28 14.96 8.25 41.69
C SER A 28 13.81 7.42 41.14
N VAL A 29 12.65 7.50 41.78
CA VAL A 29 11.40 6.85 41.33
C VAL A 29 10.33 7.92 41.06
N PRO A 30 9.51 7.77 40.04
CA PRO A 30 9.57 6.73 39.04
C PRO A 30 10.71 6.95 38.02
N THR A 31 11.33 5.89 37.54
CA THR A 31 12.27 5.90 36.41
C THR A 31 11.86 4.82 35.44
N VAL A 32 11.72 5.17 34.15
CA VAL A 32 11.43 4.23 33.07
C VAL A 32 12.64 4.12 32.14
N LYS A 33 13.10 2.90 31.94
CA LYS A 33 14.20 2.59 31.03
C LYS A 33 13.70 1.79 29.84
N PHE A 34 14.04 2.27 28.66
CA PHE A 34 13.73 1.61 27.41
C PHE A 34 14.94 0.79 26.96
N PHE A 35 14.77 -0.51 26.90
CA PHE A 35 15.79 -1.44 26.42
C PHE A 35 15.57 -1.75 24.95
N TRP A 36 16.64 -1.69 24.19
CA TRP A 36 16.65 -2.01 22.79
C TRP A 36 17.87 -2.87 22.46
N ARG A 37 17.64 -4.07 21.91
CA ARG A 37 18.71 -5.02 21.56
C ARG A 37 19.68 -5.37 22.70
N GLY A 38 19.19 -5.35 23.92
CA GLY A 38 19.95 -5.69 25.11
C GLY A 38 20.53 -4.51 25.88
N ASP A 39 20.55 -3.32 25.32
CA ASP A 39 21.10 -2.12 25.92
C ASP A 39 20.02 -1.12 26.35
N VAL A 40 20.35 -0.23 27.31
CA VAL A 40 19.50 0.90 27.67
C VAL A 40 19.58 1.97 26.59
N ALA A 41 18.54 2.08 25.77
CA ALA A 41 18.51 2.99 24.64
C ALA A 41 17.96 4.39 25.00
N HIS A 42 17.09 4.47 26.04
CA HIS A 42 16.54 5.73 26.54
C HIS A 42 16.12 5.61 28.01
N THR A 43 16.10 6.73 28.74
CA THR A 43 15.64 6.79 30.12
C THR A 43 14.76 8.02 30.32
N ILE A 44 13.62 7.83 30.96
CA ILE A 44 12.75 8.91 31.42
C ILE A 44 12.81 8.91 32.97
N HIS A 45 13.10 10.05 33.54
CA HIS A 45 13.14 10.27 34.99
C HIS A 45 11.93 11.10 35.44
N GLY A 46 11.24 10.65 36.50
CA GLY A 46 10.04 11.32 36.99
C GLY A 46 8.75 10.93 36.30
N ALA A 47 7.65 11.56 36.70
CA ALA A 47 6.32 11.34 36.14
C ALA A 47 6.12 12.26 34.93
N ASP A 48 6.44 11.75 33.75
CA ASP A 48 6.15 12.43 32.49
C ASP A 48 4.76 12.04 31.97
N PRO A 49 4.12 12.87 31.12
CA PRO A 49 2.85 12.54 30.50
C PRO A 49 2.98 11.35 29.54
N ASP A 50 1.89 10.59 29.35
CA ASP A 50 1.83 9.43 28.47
C ASP A 50 2.37 9.70 27.07
N SER A 51 2.19 10.92 26.55
CA SER A 51 2.69 11.32 25.24
C SER A 51 4.22 11.24 25.12
N ALA A 52 4.97 11.47 26.20
CA ALA A 52 6.44 11.35 26.21
C ALA A 52 6.88 9.89 26.07
N PHE A 53 6.19 8.98 26.78
CA PHE A 53 6.46 7.53 26.68
C PHE A 53 6.12 7.00 25.28
N ARG A 54 4.98 7.44 24.70
CA ARG A 54 4.58 7.09 23.34
C ARG A 54 5.60 7.54 22.31
N ALA A 55 6.05 8.78 22.36
CA ALA A 55 7.05 9.31 21.42
C ALA A 55 8.35 8.49 21.42
N VAL A 56 8.78 8.00 22.59
CA VAL A 56 9.96 7.13 22.70
C VAL A 56 9.68 5.75 22.10
N LEU A 57 8.53 5.13 22.42
CA LEU A 57 8.15 3.83 21.87
C LEU A 57 8.03 3.88 20.35
N ASP A 58 7.33 4.89 19.82
CA ASP A 58 7.13 5.07 18.38
C ASP A 58 8.46 5.23 17.63
N ARG A 59 9.41 5.96 18.24
CA ARG A 59 10.76 6.11 17.65
C ARG A 59 11.50 4.79 17.48
N PHE A 60 11.36 3.84 18.43
CA PHE A 60 12.03 2.55 18.37
C PHE A 60 11.25 1.56 17.47
N ILE A 61 9.93 1.53 17.58
CA ILE A 61 9.06 0.63 16.82
C ILE A 61 9.04 1.03 15.35
N ALA A 62 8.81 2.33 15.03
CA ALA A 62 8.82 2.83 13.65
C ALA A 62 10.22 2.80 13.02
N GLY A 63 11.28 2.99 13.81
CA GLY A 63 12.65 2.98 13.32
C GLY A 63 13.10 1.64 12.74
N ASP A 64 12.55 0.52 13.19
CA ASP A 64 12.94 -0.82 12.69
C ASP A 64 12.17 -1.22 11.44
N ALA A 65 10.90 -0.94 11.32
CA ALA A 65 10.15 -1.23 10.11
C ALA A 65 10.56 -0.30 8.95
N ASN A 66 10.80 0.99 9.21
CA ASN A 66 11.39 1.90 8.23
C ASN A 66 12.78 1.43 7.79
N ARG A 67 13.57 0.86 8.69
CA ARG A 67 14.89 0.30 8.37
C ARG A 67 14.74 -0.99 7.56
N ALA A 68 13.83 -1.88 7.94
CA ALA A 68 13.53 -3.11 7.21
C ALA A 68 12.98 -2.80 5.81
N HIS A 69 12.08 -1.80 5.67
CA HIS A 69 11.59 -1.31 4.40
C HIS A 69 12.75 -0.80 3.52
N ALA A 70 13.60 0.11 4.05
CA ALA A 70 14.75 0.65 3.32
C ALA A 70 15.74 -0.44 2.91
N GLN A 71 16.00 -1.43 3.78
CA GLN A 71 16.83 -2.58 3.47
C GLN A 71 16.19 -3.46 2.37
N GLY A 72 14.88 -3.66 2.43
CA GLY A 72 14.14 -4.40 1.40
C GLY A 72 14.23 -3.73 0.03
N VAL A 73 14.03 -2.42 -0.04
CA VAL A 73 14.16 -1.64 -1.29
C VAL A 73 15.61 -1.69 -1.80
N SER A 74 16.60 -1.54 -0.91
CA SER A 74 18.02 -1.63 -1.28
C SER A 74 18.40 -3.02 -1.80
N ALA A 75 17.90 -4.09 -1.17
CA ALA A 75 18.10 -5.46 -1.63
C ALA A 75 17.48 -5.68 -3.02
N TRP A 76 16.31 -5.14 -3.27
CA TRP A 76 15.67 -5.18 -4.59
C TRP A 76 16.51 -4.48 -5.66
N GLN A 77 16.96 -3.26 -5.38
CA GLN A 77 17.83 -2.49 -6.28
C GLN A 77 19.17 -3.22 -6.56
N ALA A 78 19.67 -4.00 -5.60
CA ALA A 78 20.85 -4.83 -5.74
C ALA A 78 20.60 -6.17 -6.47
N GLY A 79 19.34 -6.47 -6.84
CA GLY A 79 18.96 -7.73 -7.50
C GLY A 79 18.74 -8.91 -6.52
N HIS A 80 18.79 -8.70 -5.22
CA HIS A 80 18.58 -9.73 -4.20
C HIS A 80 17.08 -9.91 -3.92
N VAL A 81 16.34 -10.43 -4.90
CA VAL A 81 14.86 -10.46 -4.94
C VAL A 81 14.24 -11.16 -3.75
N GLU A 82 14.70 -12.39 -3.42
CA GLU A 82 14.16 -13.16 -2.31
C GLU A 82 14.38 -12.49 -0.94
N GLN A 83 15.55 -11.89 -0.76
CA GLN A 83 15.85 -11.12 0.44
C GLN A 83 14.96 -9.87 0.54
N ALA A 84 14.78 -9.15 -0.57
CA ALA A 84 13.89 -7.99 -0.65
C ALA A 84 12.45 -8.36 -0.29
N ARG A 85 11.93 -9.45 -0.87
CA ARG A 85 10.59 -9.98 -0.61
C ARG A 85 10.37 -10.29 0.88
N MET A 86 11.33 -10.98 1.50
CA MET A 86 11.28 -11.32 2.92
C MET A 86 11.28 -10.08 3.81
N LEU A 87 12.17 -9.12 3.53
CA LEU A 87 12.29 -7.89 4.31
C LEU A 87 11.03 -7.01 4.19
N LEU A 88 10.50 -6.84 2.98
CA LEU A 88 9.29 -6.06 2.73
C LEU A 88 8.05 -6.72 3.34
N ALA A 89 7.91 -8.05 3.24
CA ALA A 89 6.81 -8.78 3.86
C ALA A 89 6.83 -8.65 5.39
N ASN A 90 7.99 -8.82 6.02
CA ASN A 90 8.14 -8.64 7.47
C ASN A 90 7.86 -7.19 7.90
N ALA A 91 8.31 -6.21 7.12
CA ALA A 91 8.03 -4.80 7.39
C ALA A 91 6.52 -4.49 7.29
N ALA A 92 5.81 -5.04 6.29
CA ALA A 92 4.36 -4.88 6.13
C ALA A 92 3.57 -5.44 7.32
N MET A 93 4.01 -6.57 7.88
CA MET A 93 3.40 -7.13 9.09
C MET A 93 3.66 -6.28 10.35
N ALA A 94 4.83 -5.64 10.43
CA ALA A 94 5.22 -4.81 11.56
C ALA A 94 4.54 -3.43 11.56
N GLU A 95 4.31 -2.85 10.38
CA GLU A 95 3.70 -1.53 10.19
C GLU A 95 2.59 -1.57 9.12
N PRO A 96 1.42 -2.12 9.43
CA PRO A 96 0.31 -2.23 8.48
C PRO A 96 -0.23 -0.88 8.00
N GLU A 97 -0.02 0.19 8.78
CA GLU A 97 -0.43 1.56 8.44
C GLU A 97 0.51 2.25 7.43
N ASN A 98 1.71 1.72 7.23
CA ASN A 98 2.70 2.29 6.33
C ASN A 98 2.50 1.78 4.90
N LEU A 99 1.69 2.47 4.13
CA LEU A 99 1.28 2.07 2.78
C LEU A 99 2.42 2.05 1.75
N ALA A 100 3.55 2.69 2.03
CA ALA A 100 4.73 2.59 1.16
C ALA A 100 5.26 1.16 1.08
N ILE A 101 5.10 0.36 2.14
CA ILE A 101 5.63 -1.00 2.20
C ILE A 101 4.84 -1.96 1.29
N PRO A 102 3.51 -2.11 1.42
CA PRO A 102 2.74 -2.97 0.52
C PRO A 102 2.78 -2.46 -0.93
N ARG A 103 2.88 -1.15 -1.16
CA ARG A 103 3.11 -0.59 -2.50
C ARG A 103 4.40 -1.10 -3.13
N ASP A 104 5.51 -1.04 -2.42
CA ASP A 104 6.82 -1.43 -2.95
C ASP A 104 6.93 -2.96 -3.04
N LEU A 105 6.30 -3.71 -2.13
CA LEU A 105 6.18 -5.17 -2.25
C LEU A 105 5.34 -5.57 -3.47
N ALA A 106 4.23 -4.89 -3.75
CA ALA A 106 3.42 -5.14 -4.95
C ALA A 106 4.21 -4.87 -6.24
N LYS A 107 5.02 -3.79 -6.28
CA LYS A 107 5.91 -3.51 -7.41
C LYS A 107 6.98 -4.59 -7.59
N LEU A 108 7.55 -5.08 -6.49
CA LEU A 108 8.52 -6.18 -6.53
C LEU A 108 7.87 -7.44 -7.13
N LEU A 109 6.71 -7.86 -6.61
CA LEU A 109 5.96 -9.02 -7.11
C LEU A 109 5.63 -8.87 -8.60
N TRP A 110 5.17 -7.68 -9.02
CA TRP A 110 4.89 -7.38 -10.42
C TRP A 110 6.14 -7.54 -11.30
N SER A 111 7.29 -7.05 -10.85
CA SER A 111 8.56 -7.16 -11.58
C SER A 111 9.04 -8.60 -11.76
N GLN A 112 8.54 -9.52 -10.93
CA GLN A 112 8.83 -10.96 -11.02
C GLN A 112 7.79 -11.75 -11.85
N GLY A 113 6.81 -11.06 -12.44
CA GLY A 113 5.72 -11.71 -13.18
C GLY A 113 4.61 -12.27 -12.28
N GLU A 114 4.64 -11.97 -10.97
CA GLU A 114 3.66 -12.42 -9.99
C GLU A 114 2.50 -11.41 -9.85
N GLY A 115 1.96 -10.93 -10.98
CA GLY A 115 0.97 -9.85 -11.01
C GLY A 115 -0.31 -10.18 -10.25
N ALA A 116 -0.79 -11.41 -10.30
CA ALA A 116 -1.95 -11.84 -9.53
C ALA A 116 -1.72 -11.73 -8.01
N GLN A 117 -0.52 -12.05 -7.52
CA GLN A 117 -0.17 -11.90 -6.10
C GLN A 117 -0.02 -10.42 -5.72
N ALA A 118 0.57 -9.61 -6.59
CA ALA A 118 0.66 -8.17 -6.41
C ALA A 118 -0.72 -7.52 -6.27
N LEU A 119 -1.65 -7.89 -7.15
CA LEU A 119 -3.04 -7.41 -7.11
C LEU A 119 -3.75 -7.88 -5.83
N ALA A 120 -3.65 -9.17 -5.49
CA ALA A 120 -4.25 -9.72 -4.28
C ALA A 120 -3.72 -9.05 -3.00
N LEU A 121 -2.44 -8.70 -2.95
CA LEU A 121 -1.86 -7.93 -1.85
C LEU A 121 -2.54 -6.56 -1.70
N LEU A 122 -2.70 -5.81 -2.80
CA LEU A 122 -3.36 -4.51 -2.74
C LEU A 122 -4.87 -4.63 -2.48
N ASP A 123 -5.54 -5.68 -2.97
CA ASP A 123 -6.94 -5.98 -2.68
C ASP A 123 -7.18 -6.28 -1.18
N SER A 124 -6.20 -6.80 -0.48
CA SER A 124 -6.27 -7.08 0.96
C SER A 124 -6.24 -5.82 1.84
N LEU A 125 -5.83 -4.67 1.30
CA LEU A 125 -5.81 -3.40 2.02
C LEU A 125 -7.24 -2.90 2.30
N PRO A 126 -7.48 -2.17 3.42
CA PRO A 126 -8.74 -1.50 3.67
C PRO A 126 -9.14 -0.57 2.51
N PRO A 127 -10.46 -0.37 2.25
CA PRO A 127 -10.93 0.47 1.13
C PRO A 127 -10.33 1.89 1.14
N GLU A 128 -10.22 2.51 2.31
CA GLU A 128 -9.63 3.85 2.49
C GLU A 128 -8.14 3.88 2.14
N ALA A 129 -7.40 2.82 2.46
CA ALA A 129 -5.99 2.69 2.10
C ALA A 129 -5.79 2.47 0.59
N ARG A 130 -6.70 1.75 -0.06
CA ARG A 130 -6.67 1.56 -1.52
C ARG A 130 -6.97 2.85 -2.29
N ALA A 131 -7.75 3.76 -1.70
CA ALA A 131 -8.17 5.00 -2.34
C ALA A 131 -7.12 6.12 -2.31
N VAL A 132 -6.03 5.95 -1.53
CA VAL A 132 -5.00 7.00 -1.45
C VAL A 132 -4.18 7.10 -2.74
N PRO A 133 -3.65 8.31 -3.07
CA PRO A 133 -2.90 8.55 -4.31
C PRO A 133 -1.68 7.65 -4.50
N GLU A 134 -1.08 7.16 -3.42
CA GLU A 134 0.11 6.29 -3.46
C GLU A 134 -0.21 4.84 -3.87
N ILE A 135 -1.46 4.40 -3.73
CA ILE A 135 -1.90 3.00 -3.97
C ILE A 135 -2.83 2.91 -5.18
N ALA A 136 -3.82 3.80 -5.29
CA ALA A 136 -4.90 3.68 -6.25
C ALA A 136 -4.43 3.55 -7.72
N PRO A 137 -3.44 4.32 -8.22
CA PRO A 137 -2.96 4.18 -9.59
C PRO A 137 -2.28 2.84 -9.85
N LEU A 138 -1.46 2.37 -8.89
CA LEU A 138 -0.80 1.06 -9.00
C LEU A 138 -1.82 -0.08 -8.98
N HIS A 139 -2.79 -0.03 -8.08
CA HIS A 139 -3.87 -1.02 -8.01
C HIS A 139 -4.65 -1.08 -9.34
N ALA A 140 -5.06 0.07 -9.89
CA ALA A 140 -5.77 0.15 -11.15
C ALA A 140 -4.93 -0.40 -12.33
N HIS A 141 -3.64 -0.06 -12.37
CA HIS A 141 -2.72 -0.58 -13.39
C HIS A 141 -2.60 -2.11 -13.32
N LEU A 142 -2.39 -2.68 -12.14
CA LEU A 142 -2.30 -4.12 -11.94
C LEU A 142 -3.62 -4.82 -12.30
N ALA A 143 -4.77 -4.24 -11.92
CA ALA A 143 -6.08 -4.78 -12.24
C ALA A 143 -6.33 -4.81 -13.75
N LEU A 144 -5.98 -3.76 -14.49
CA LEU A 144 -6.08 -3.72 -15.95
C LEU A 144 -5.14 -4.75 -16.59
N ALA A 145 -3.88 -4.80 -16.20
CA ALA A 145 -2.90 -5.72 -16.77
C ALA A 145 -3.27 -7.20 -16.56
N GLU A 146 -3.67 -7.58 -15.33
CA GLU A 146 -4.09 -8.94 -15.03
C GLU A 146 -5.41 -9.30 -15.73
N THR A 147 -6.33 -8.33 -15.88
CA THR A 147 -7.57 -8.53 -16.62
C THR A 147 -7.28 -8.74 -18.11
N ALA A 148 -6.38 -7.96 -18.72
CA ALA A 148 -5.98 -8.14 -20.11
C ALA A 148 -5.35 -9.51 -20.36
N ARG A 149 -4.52 -9.97 -19.43
CA ARG A 149 -3.86 -11.29 -19.51
C ARG A 149 -4.84 -12.45 -19.45
N ALA A 150 -5.92 -12.31 -18.70
CA ALA A 150 -6.95 -13.34 -18.51
C ALA A 150 -8.15 -13.18 -19.47
N ALA A 151 -8.18 -12.13 -20.29
CA ALA A 151 -9.30 -11.84 -21.17
C ALA A 151 -9.44 -12.88 -22.30
N PRO A 152 -10.66 -13.16 -22.75
CA PRO A 152 -10.88 -13.99 -23.93
C PRO A 152 -10.36 -13.30 -25.20
N PRO A 153 -10.24 -14.03 -26.34
CA PRO A 153 -9.91 -13.41 -27.60
C PRO A 153 -10.84 -12.23 -27.94
N PRO A 154 -10.33 -11.17 -28.60
CA PRO A 154 -11.08 -9.95 -28.83
C PRO A 154 -12.41 -10.12 -29.58
N ASP A 155 -12.47 -10.99 -30.54
CA ASP A 155 -13.69 -11.32 -31.30
C ASP A 155 -14.76 -11.94 -30.39
N VAL A 156 -14.37 -12.82 -29.47
CA VAL A 156 -15.25 -13.40 -28.46
C VAL A 156 -15.74 -12.32 -27.48
N LEU A 157 -14.84 -11.46 -27.03
CA LEU A 157 -15.19 -10.37 -26.11
C LEU A 157 -16.16 -9.36 -26.75
N GLU A 158 -15.94 -8.99 -28.01
CA GLU A 158 -16.85 -8.09 -28.74
C GLU A 158 -18.23 -8.73 -28.94
N ALA A 159 -18.29 -10.01 -29.26
CA ALA A 159 -19.57 -10.73 -29.39
C ALA A 159 -20.32 -10.80 -28.06
N GLN A 160 -19.61 -11.03 -26.96
CA GLN A 160 -20.20 -11.02 -25.60
C GLN A 160 -20.71 -9.64 -25.22
N LEU A 161 -19.94 -8.60 -25.52
CA LEU A 161 -20.32 -7.22 -25.23
C LEU A 161 -21.50 -6.74 -26.09
N ALA A 162 -21.58 -7.17 -27.35
CA ALA A 162 -22.73 -6.90 -28.21
C ALA A 162 -24.03 -7.54 -27.66
N ALA A 163 -23.93 -8.73 -27.06
CA ALA A 163 -25.05 -9.39 -26.39
C ALA A 163 -25.42 -8.80 -25.04
N ARG A 164 -24.46 -8.18 -24.34
CA ARG A 164 -24.63 -7.60 -22.99
C ARG A 164 -23.89 -6.27 -22.91
N PRO A 165 -24.41 -5.19 -23.54
CA PRO A 165 -23.71 -3.90 -23.68
C PRO A 165 -23.49 -3.18 -22.35
N ASP A 166 -24.32 -3.45 -21.34
CA ASP A 166 -24.27 -2.80 -20.03
C ASP A 166 -23.54 -3.64 -18.96
N ASP A 167 -22.89 -4.75 -19.35
CA ASP A 167 -22.13 -5.59 -18.41
C ASP A 167 -20.80 -4.91 -18.06
N PRO A 168 -20.61 -4.45 -16.80
CA PRO A 168 -19.40 -3.73 -16.39
C PRO A 168 -18.15 -4.60 -16.43
N ALA A 169 -18.28 -5.92 -16.25
CA ALA A 169 -17.14 -6.84 -16.30
C ALA A 169 -16.59 -6.97 -17.72
N LEU A 170 -17.48 -7.11 -18.70
CA LEU A 170 -17.07 -7.17 -20.12
C LEU A 170 -16.49 -5.84 -20.61
N ARG A 171 -17.06 -4.72 -20.18
CA ARG A 171 -16.55 -3.38 -20.49
C ARG A 171 -15.15 -3.17 -19.90
N PHE A 172 -14.93 -3.59 -18.66
CA PHE A 172 -13.61 -3.52 -18.03
C PHE A 172 -12.59 -4.44 -18.72
N GLN A 173 -12.99 -5.66 -19.14
CA GLN A 173 -12.14 -6.55 -19.92
C GLN A 173 -11.74 -5.91 -21.25
N ARG A 174 -12.68 -5.26 -21.95
CA ARG A 174 -12.37 -4.55 -23.19
C ARG A 174 -11.41 -3.39 -22.97
N ALA A 175 -11.65 -2.55 -21.96
CA ALA A 175 -10.73 -1.47 -21.61
C ALA A 175 -9.30 -1.98 -21.36
N ALA A 176 -9.17 -3.10 -20.65
CA ALA A 176 -7.89 -3.74 -20.37
C ALA A 176 -7.19 -4.26 -21.63
N VAL A 177 -7.93 -4.93 -22.51
CA VAL A 177 -7.40 -5.46 -23.79
C VAL A 177 -6.98 -4.32 -24.72
N LEU A 178 -7.76 -3.24 -24.79
CA LEU A 178 -7.45 -2.07 -25.60
C LEU A 178 -6.18 -1.37 -25.07
N LEU A 179 -6.05 -1.22 -23.75
CA LEU A 179 -4.83 -0.68 -23.14
C LEU A 179 -3.60 -1.53 -23.48
N ALA A 180 -3.69 -2.85 -23.40
CA ALA A 180 -2.59 -3.75 -23.72
C ALA A 180 -2.17 -3.70 -25.20
N ARG A 181 -2.96 -3.05 -26.06
CA ARG A 181 -2.70 -2.79 -27.48
C ARG A 181 -2.34 -1.35 -27.79
N ASP A 182 -2.05 -0.55 -26.77
CA ASP A 182 -1.78 0.89 -26.85
C ASP A 182 -2.95 1.72 -27.40
N ASP A 183 -4.17 1.17 -27.43
CA ASP A 183 -5.39 1.93 -27.71
C ASP A 183 -5.88 2.63 -26.45
N TYR A 184 -5.17 3.70 -26.09
CA TYR A 184 -5.47 4.52 -24.91
C TYR A 184 -6.85 5.17 -25.02
N GLU A 185 -7.25 5.63 -26.21
CA GLU A 185 -8.54 6.31 -26.40
C GLU A 185 -9.71 5.35 -26.18
N GLY A 186 -9.66 4.18 -26.77
CA GLY A 186 -10.69 3.14 -26.59
C GLY A 186 -10.79 2.69 -25.14
N SER A 187 -9.63 2.44 -24.48
CA SER A 187 -9.55 2.07 -23.07
C SER A 187 -10.17 3.15 -22.17
N MET A 188 -9.78 4.42 -22.37
CA MET A 188 -10.29 5.54 -21.58
C MET A 188 -11.79 5.77 -21.79
N THR A 189 -12.32 5.49 -22.99
CA THR A 189 -13.75 5.57 -23.29
C THR A 189 -14.55 4.57 -22.46
N ASP A 190 -14.09 3.32 -22.39
CA ASP A 190 -14.73 2.30 -21.57
C ASP A 190 -14.62 2.57 -20.08
N LEU A 191 -13.45 3.03 -19.61
CA LEU A 191 -13.27 3.41 -18.22
C LEU A 191 -14.15 4.60 -17.81
N LEU A 192 -14.34 5.58 -18.71
CA LEU A 192 -15.25 6.70 -18.48
C LEU A 192 -16.71 6.24 -18.37
N ALA A 193 -17.12 5.32 -19.23
CA ALA A 193 -18.45 4.73 -19.15
C ALA A 193 -18.67 3.97 -17.82
N LEU A 194 -17.67 3.22 -17.36
CA LEU A 194 -17.71 2.56 -16.06
C LEU A 194 -17.81 3.56 -14.92
N ALA A 195 -17.01 4.62 -14.94
CA ALA A 195 -17.03 5.67 -13.90
C ALA A 195 -18.37 6.41 -13.83
N ARG A 196 -19.09 6.53 -14.97
CA ARG A 196 -20.39 7.18 -15.05
C ARG A 196 -21.53 6.25 -14.64
N ASP A 197 -21.56 5.06 -15.22
CA ASP A 197 -22.72 4.18 -15.19
C ASP A 197 -22.64 3.08 -14.13
N HIS A 198 -21.42 2.74 -13.64
CA HIS A 198 -21.12 1.62 -12.75
C HIS A 198 -20.09 2.00 -11.67
N ARG A 199 -20.33 3.06 -10.91
CA ARG A 199 -19.39 3.60 -9.90
C ARG A 199 -18.97 2.59 -8.83
N ASP A 200 -19.87 1.68 -8.45
CA ASP A 200 -19.59 0.67 -7.41
C ASP A 200 -18.79 -0.52 -7.95
N TYR A 201 -18.64 -0.64 -9.27
CA TYR A 201 -17.93 -1.76 -9.85
C TYR A 201 -16.43 -1.71 -9.49
N ARG A 202 -15.95 -2.76 -8.80
CA ARG A 202 -14.57 -2.91 -8.34
C ARG A 202 -14.02 -1.64 -7.65
N HIS A 203 -14.80 -1.07 -6.75
CA HIS A 203 -14.41 0.12 -5.97
C HIS A 203 -14.03 1.32 -6.86
N ASP A 204 -14.92 1.69 -7.78
CA ASP A 204 -14.72 2.82 -8.70
C ASP A 204 -13.51 2.66 -9.63
N ILE A 205 -13.29 1.42 -10.13
CA ILE A 205 -12.16 1.11 -11.02
C ILE A 205 -12.17 1.94 -12.31
N GLY A 206 -13.34 2.35 -12.78
CA GLY A 206 -13.47 3.23 -13.95
C GLY A 206 -12.74 4.56 -13.73
N ARG A 207 -13.00 5.21 -12.61
CA ARG A 207 -12.36 6.47 -12.24
C ARG A 207 -10.88 6.29 -11.90
N THR A 208 -10.55 5.32 -11.06
CA THR A 208 -9.15 5.09 -10.66
C THR A 208 -8.28 4.65 -11.84
N GLY A 209 -8.84 3.87 -12.76
CA GLY A 209 -8.18 3.52 -14.02
C GLY A 209 -7.92 4.72 -14.92
N LEU A 210 -8.89 5.64 -15.07
CA LEU A 210 -8.65 6.90 -15.79
C LEU A 210 -7.55 7.73 -15.15
N LEU A 211 -7.54 7.86 -13.81
CA LEU A 211 -6.50 8.61 -13.10
C LEU A 211 -5.11 7.99 -13.33
N ALA A 212 -5.00 6.66 -13.30
CA ALA A 212 -3.75 5.97 -13.62
C ALA A 212 -3.27 6.23 -15.05
N LEU A 213 -4.18 6.26 -16.04
CA LEU A 213 -3.83 6.60 -17.42
C LEU A 213 -3.47 8.08 -17.59
N PHE A 214 -4.07 9.00 -16.81
CA PHE A 214 -3.66 10.40 -16.81
C PHE A 214 -2.22 10.57 -16.28
N GLU A 215 -1.82 9.82 -15.28
CA GLU A 215 -0.44 9.82 -14.79
C GLU A 215 0.53 9.24 -15.82
N LEU A 216 0.15 8.14 -16.47
CA LEU A 216 0.96 7.48 -17.50
C LEU A 216 1.22 8.40 -18.70
N LEU A 217 0.18 9.04 -19.23
CA LEU A 217 0.25 9.88 -20.42
C LEU A 217 0.77 11.31 -20.12
N GLY A 218 0.64 11.75 -18.86
CA GLY A 218 1.00 13.09 -18.42
C GLY A 218 -0.06 14.16 -18.72
N ASN A 219 0.04 15.29 -18.02
CA ASN A 219 -0.96 16.36 -18.05
C ASN A 219 -1.07 17.10 -19.41
N ALA A 220 0.01 17.13 -20.17
CA ALA A 220 0.06 17.79 -21.47
C ALA A 220 -0.58 16.98 -22.61
N HIS A 221 -0.81 15.68 -22.41
CA HIS A 221 -1.35 14.81 -23.44
C HIS A 221 -2.82 15.17 -23.76
N SER A 222 -3.18 15.21 -25.04
CA SER A 222 -4.51 15.63 -25.51
C SER A 222 -5.65 14.74 -24.96
N LEU A 223 -5.43 13.43 -24.89
CA LEU A 223 -6.39 12.50 -24.31
C LEU A 223 -6.60 12.80 -22.82
N THR A 224 -5.53 13.04 -22.06
CA THR A 224 -5.62 13.39 -20.63
C THR A 224 -6.49 14.61 -20.42
N GLN A 225 -6.28 15.67 -21.22
CA GLN A 225 -7.06 16.89 -21.10
C GLN A 225 -8.55 16.68 -21.45
N ARG A 226 -8.81 15.94 -22.52
CA ARG A 226 -10.17 15.62 -22.98
C ARG A 226 -10.94 14.77 -21.96
N PHE A 227 -10.34 13.65 -21.52
CA PHE A 227 -11.01 12.72 -20.61
C PHE A 227 -11.11 13.25 -19.18
N ARG A 228 -10.19 14.10 -18.74
CA ARG A 228 -10.30 14.79 -17.44
C ARG A 228 -11.50 15.72 -17.40
N ARG A 229 -11.76 16.47 -18.49
CA ARG A 229 -12.97 17.31 -18.63
C ARG A 229 -14.23 16.45 -18.61
N ALA A 230 -14.28 15.40 -19.43
CA ALA A 230 -15.44 14.50 -19.50
C ALA A 230 -15.73 13.80 -18.16
N LEU A 231 -14.68 13.40 -17.43
CA LEU A 231 -14.83 12.82 -16.09
C LEU A 231 -15.41 13.83 -15.11
N SER A 232 -14.93 15.09 -15.13
CA SER A 232 -15.46 16.15 -14.27
C SER A 232 -16.95 16.44 -14.55
N GLU A 233 -17.34 16.44 -15.82
CA GLU A 233 -18.74 16.66 -16.24
C GLU A 233 -19.66 15.48 -15.82
N SER A 234 -19.13 14.28 -15.74
CA SER A 234 -19.89 13.09 -15.35
C SER A 234 -20.16 12.97 -13.85
N LEU A 235 -19.50 13.77 -13.03
CA LEU A 235 -19.65 13.75 -11.57
C LEU A 235 -20.71 14.73 -11.04
N HIS A 236 -21.25 15.54 -11.93
CA HIS A 236 -22.32 16.52 -11.66
C HIS A 236 -23.63 16.08 -12.29
#